data_13a53bb442e5c234878c569d64eee99e
#
_entry.id   13a53bb442e5c234878c569d64eee99e
#
_cell.length_a   1.000
_cell.length_b   1.000
_cell.length_c   1.000
_cell.angle_alpha   90.00
_cell.angle_beta   90.00
_cell.angle_gamma   90.00
#
_symmetry.space_group_name_H-M   'P 1'
#
loop_
_entity.id
_entity.type
_entity.pdbx_description
1 polymer ?
#
loop_
_entity_poly.entity_id
_entity_poly.type
_entity_poly.pdbx_seq_one_letter_code
_entity_poly.pdbx_strand_id
1 'polypeptide(L)'
;MNKQTKKKSRGIIIQARMGSLRLPGKTLKNLNEKPSLWHVYNRCKESKYVDMVIVATTKDKSDNQIEKFCKQYKIPYFRGSVNNVLSRYYETAKKFKLNTIARITADCPLIDPLTIDRVFQAHTAQKCDYVSNIVPGKRTFPRGL
;
A
#
# COMPACT_ATOMS: atom_id res chain seq x y z
N MET A 1 35.34 -11.64 -9.75
CA MET A 1 33.91 -11.70 -10.12
C MET A 1 33.12 -10.88 -9.13
N ASN A 2 32.76 -9.64 -9.50
CA ASN A 2 31.91 -8.77 -8.66
C ASN A 2 30.48 -9.34 -8.62
N LYS A 3 30.10 -9.92 -7.48
CA LYS A 3 28.68 -10.13 -7.17
C LYS A 3 28.05 -8.75 -6.99
N GLN A 4 27.45 -8.22 -8.05
CA GLN A 4 26.52 -7.10 -7.93
C GLN A 4 25.44 -7.55 -6.95
N THR A 5 25.46 -7.02 -5.74
CA THR A 5 24.38 -7.15 -4.76
C THR A 5 23.13 -6.54 -5.40
N LYS A 6 22.25 -7.40 -5.89
CA LYS A 6 20.97 -6.99 -6.49
C LYS A 6 20.25 -6.12 -5.47
N LYS A 7 20.15 -4.81 -5.74
CA LYS A 7 19.47 -3.84 -4.86
C LYS A 7 18.08 -4.40 -4.52
N LYS A 8 17.80 -4.64 -3.24
CA LYS A 8 16.52 -5.18 -2.79
C LYS A 8 15.45 -4.12 -3.08
N SER A 9 14.47 -4.46 -3.93
CA SER A 9 13.36 -3.57 -4.27
C SER A 9 12.34 -3.53 -3.12
N ARG A 10 12.03 -2.32 -2.65
CA ARG A 10 11.05 -2.05 -1.58
C ARG A 10 9.82 -1.40 -2.17
N GLY A 11 8.65 -1.90 -1.82
CA GLY A 11 7.40 -1.34 -2.32
C GLY A 11 6.36 -1.13 -1.24
N ILE A 12 5.48 -0.17 -1.49
CA ILE A 12 4.21 -0.05 -0.76
C ILE A 12 3.11 -0.64 -1.63
N ILE A 13 2.30 -1.52 -1.04
CA ILE A 13 1.08 -2.03 -1.67
C ILE A 13 -0.11 -1.47 -0.91
N ILE A 14 -0.86 -0.58 -1.58
CA ILE A 14 -2.09 0.01 -1.05
C ILE A 14 -3.26 -0.90 -1.42
N GLN A 15 -3.85 -1.54 -0.42
CA GLN A 15 -5.06 -2.34 -0.61
C GLN A 15 -6.28 -1.43 -0.77
N ALA A 16 -6.96 -1.51 -1.91
CA ALA A 16 -8.12 -0.71 -2.24
C ALA A 16 -9.27 -1.57 -2.76
N ARG A 17 -10.51 -1.32 -2.30
CA ARG A 17 -11.75 -1.92 -2.83
C ARG A 17 -12.93 -0.99 -2.62
N MET A 18 -13.94 -1.09 -3.50
CA MET A 18 -15.19 -0.33 -3.39
C MET A 18 -16.15 -0.92 -2.35
N GLY A 19 -16.12 -2.23 -2.14
CA GLY A 19 -17.01 -2.97 -1.26
C GLY A 19 -16.70 -2.74 0.23
N SER A 20 -17.07 -1.58 0.77
CA SER A 20 -17.05 -1.30 2.21
C SER A 20 -18.47 -1.34 2.76
N LEU A 21 -18.76 -2.20 3.73
CA LEU A 21 -20.08 -2.30 4.33
C LEU A 21 -20.50 -1.05 5.10
N ARG A 22 -19.57 -0.43 5.87
CA ARG A 22 -19.83 0.76 6.68
C ARG A 22 -19.94 2.05 5.87
N LEU A 23 -19.15 2.18 4.82
CA LEU A 23 -19.12 3.37 3.96
C LEU A 23 -18.77 2.95 2.53
N PRO A 24 -19.78 2.59 1.72
CA PRO A 24 -19.57 2.17 0.33
C PRO A 24 -18.83 3.24 -0.47
N GLY A 25 -17.87 2.82 -1.29
CA GLY A 25 -17.11 3.72 -2.15
C GLY A 25 -16.15 4.66 -1.45
N LYS A 26 -15.90 4.52 -0.13
CA LYS A 26 -15.03 5.44 0.64
C LYS A 26 -13.65 5.67 0.01
N THR A 27 -13.11 4.66 -0.64
CA THR A 27 -11.80 4.71 -1.31
C THR A 27 -11.70 5.82 -2.36
N LEU A 28 -12.79 6.10 -3.06
CA LEU A 28 -12.84 7.13 -4.10
C LEU A 28 -13.70 8.35 -3.72
N LYS A 29 -14.16 8.45 -2.47
CA LYS A 29 -14.80 9.69 -1.99
C LYS A 29 -13.80 10.82 -1.94
N ASN A 30 -14.23 11.99 -2.40
CA ASN A 30 -13.39 13.19 -2.38
C ASN A 30 -13.14 13.66 -0.95
N LEU A 31 -11.89 13.98 -0.69
CA LEU A 31 -11.40 14.74 0.47
C LEU A 31 -10.64 15.93 -0.10
N ASN A 32 -11.14 17.14 0.14
CA ASN A 32 -10.52 18.36 -0.37
C ASN A 32 -10.19 18.24 -1.88
N GLU A 33 -11.24 18.11 -2.72
CA GLU A 33 -11.23 18.06 -4.19
C GLU A 33 -10.56 16.83 -4.83
N LYS A 34 -9.91 15.96 -4.08
CA LYS A 34 -9.29 14.73 -4.60
C LYS A 34 -9.83 13.48 -3.90
N PRO A 35 -9.91 12.34 -4.60
CA PRO A 35 -10.30 11.09 -3.97
C PRO A 35 -9.37 10.69 -2.82
N SER A 36 -9.92 10.04 -1.77
CA SER A 36 -9.16 9.56 -0.62
C SER A 36 -7.92 8.75 -1.04
N LEU A 37 -8.06 7.85 -2.00
CA LEU A 37 -6.96 7.04 -2.53
C LEU A 37 -5.83 7.89 -3.15
N TRP A 38 -6.15 9.05 -3.73
CA TRP A 38 -5.16 9.97 -4.26
C TRP A 38 -4.23 10.50 -3.15
N HIS A 39 -4.81 10.88 -2.01
CA HIS A 39 -4.05 11.36 -0.85
C HIS A 39 -3.15 10.26 -0.28
N VAL A 40 -3.71 9.05 -0.07
CA VAL A 40 -2.92 7.89 0.39
C VAL A 40 -1.74 7.62 -0.53
N TYR A 41 -2.00 7.55 -1.84
CA TYR A 41 -0.96 7.26 -2.83
C TYR A 41 0.17 8.31 -2.82
N ASN A 42 -0.18 9.59 -2.85
CA ASN A 42 0.83 10.66 -2.90
C ASN A 42 1.65 10.73 -1.60
N ARG A 43 1.01 10.59 -0.44
CA ARG A 43 1.74 10.54 0.84
C ARG A 43 2.68 9.33 0.91
N CYS A 44 2.25 8.17 0.45
CA CYS A 44 3.13 6.99 0.34
C CYS A 44 4.35 7.24 -0.55
N LYS A 45 4.21 8.01 -1.62
CA LYS A 45 5.32 8.36 -2.53
C LYS A 45 6.38 9.27 -1.90
N GLU A 46 6.05 9.99 -0.85
CA GLU A 46 7.00 10.85 -0.12
C GLU A 46 7.96 10.06 0.75
N SER A 47 7.73 8.75 0.97
CA SER A 47 8.66 7.88 1.68
C SER A 47 10.00 7.77 0.95
N LYS A 48 11.09 7.97 1.68
CA LYS A 48 12.47 7.90 1.15
C LYS A 48 13.00 6.46 1.03
N TYR A 49 12.30 5.50 1.63
CA TYR A 49 12.71 4.09 1.67
C TYR A 49 12.01 3.22 0.63
N VAL A 50 11.18 3.80 -0.22
CA VAL A 50 10.31 3.09 -1.14
C VAL A 50 10.69 3.36 -2.59
N ASP A 51 10.91 2.30 -3.34
CA ASP A 51 11.20 2.39 -4.77
C ASP A 51 9.91 2.49 -5.61
N MET A 52 8.78 1.94 -5.12
CA MET A 52 7.53 1.89 -5.86
C MET A 52 6.30 1.84 -4.94
N VAL A 53 5.24 2.55 -5.33
CA VAL A 53 3.92 2.48 -4.70
C VAL A 53 2.92 1.91 -5.70
N ILE A 54 2.17 0.87 -5.31
CA ILE A 54 1.24 0.13 -6.16
C ILE A 54 -0.11 0.04 -5.48
N VAL A 55 -1.19 0.19 -6.25
CA VAL A 55 -2.55 -0.08 -5.78
C VAL A 55 -2.92 -1.53 -6.10
N ALA A 56 -3.27 -2.32 -5.07
CA ALA A 56 -3.77 -3.68 -5.24
C ALA A 56 -5.29 -3.71 -5.00
N THR A 57 -6.03 -3.92 -6.08
CA THR A 57 -7.51 -4.02 -6.06
C THR A 57 -7.98 -5.40 -6.47
N THR A 58 -9.28 -5.62 -6.55
CA THR A 58 -9.84 -6.93 -6.86
C THR A 58 -10.31 -7.04 -8.32
N LYS A 59 -10.62 -8.28 -8.73
CA LYS A 59 -11.23 -8.55 -10.05
C LYS A 59 -12.76 -8.33 -10.05
N ASP A 60 -13.34 -7.92 -8.92
CA ASP A 60 -14.76 -7.60 -8.84
C ASP A 60 -15.11 -6.44 -9.77
N LYS A 61 -16.32 -6.48 -10.35
CA LYS A 61 -16.80 -5.45 -11.29
C LYS A 61 -16.92 -4.06 -10.62
N SER A 62 -17.26 -4.00 -9.33
CA SER A 62 -17.34 -2.75 -8.59
C SER A 62 -16.00 -2.03 -8.52
N ASP A 63 -14.88 -2.77 -8.51
CA ASP A 63 -13.53 -2.24 -8.46
C ASP A 63 -13.00 -1.74 -9.82
N ASN A 64 -13.77 -1.83 -10.90
CA ASN A 64 -13.43 -1.20 -12.19
C ASN A 64 -13.25 0.32 -12.04
N GLN A 65 -13.91 0.95 -11.08
CA GLN A 65 -13.75 2.37 -10.78
C GLN A 65 -12.34 2.68 -10.24
N ILE A 66 -11.78 1.79 -9.42
CA ILE A 66 -10.40 1.93 -8.91
C ILE A 66 -9.40 1.76 -10.06
N GLU A 67 -9.65 0.81 -10.96
CA GLU A 67 -8.81 0.65 -12.14
C GLU A 67 -8.83 1.90 -13.03
N LYS A 68 -10.02 2.46 -13.31
CA LYS A 68 -10.15 3.73 -14.07
C LYS A 68 -9.39 4.87 -13.40
N PHE A 69 -9.52 5.00 -12.09
CA PHE A 69 -8.78 5.97 -11.29
C PHE A 69 -7.27 5.77 -11.46
N CYS A 70 -6.76 4.55 -11.31
CA CYS A 70 -5.33 4.27 -11.45
C CYS A 70 -4.82 4.62 -12.86
N LYS A 71 -5.59 4.30 -13.91
CA LYS A 71 -5.25 4.67 -15.29
C LYS A 71 -5.21 6.20 -15.48
N GLN A 72 -6.21 6.91 -14.97
CA GLN A 72 -6.31 8.38 -15.06
C GLN A 72 -5.11 9.08 -14.42
N TYR A 73 -4.69 8.62 -13.24
CA TYR A 73 -3.58 9.22 -12.49
C TYR A 73 -2.22 8.55 -12.75
N LYS A 74 -2.15 7.62 -13.72
CA LYS A 74 -0.93 6.87 -14.08
C LYS A 74 -0.31 6.13 -12.90
N ILE A 75 -1.16 5.59 -12.02
CA ILE A 75 -0.77 4.84 -10.83
C ILE A 75 -0.56 3.37 -11.19
N PRO A 76 0.59 2.75 -10.85
CA PRO A 76 0.77 1.30 -10.99
C PRO A 76 -0.29 0.55 -10.18
N TYR A 77 -0.91 -0.46 -10.80
CA TYR A 77 -1.93 -1.25 -10.12
C TYR A 77 -1.90 -2.72 -10.50
N PHE A 78 -2.51 -3.53 -9.65
CA PHE A 78 -2.74 -4.96 -9.87
C PHE A 78 -4.17 -5.31 -9.46
N ARG A 79 -4.80 -6.20 -10.23
CA ARG A 79 -6.12 -6.76 -9.90
C ARG A 79 -5.97 -8.24 -9.56
N GLY A 80 -6.31 -8.63 -8.34
CA GLY A 80 -6.16 -9.99 -7.84
C GLY A 80 -7.43 -10.57 -7.26
N SER A 81 -7.27 -11.63 -6.46
CA SER A 81 -8.37 -12.34 -5.82
C SER A 81 -9.28 -11.41 -5.01
N VAL A 82 -10.60 -11.62 -5.09
CA VAL A 82 -11.60 -10.94 -4.26
C VAL A 82 -11.51 -11.43 -2.82
N ASN A 83 -11.45 -12.74 -2.63
CA ASN A 83 -11.59 -13.39 -1.32
C ASN A 83 -10.26 -13.61 -0.61
N ASN A 84 -9.15 -13.74 -1.34
CA ASN A 84 -7.85 -14.00 -0.76
C ASN A 84 -6.96 -12.75 -0.80
N VAL A 85 -6.93 -12.03 0.33
CA VAL A 85 -6.14 -10.80 0.48
C VAL A 85 -4.64 -11.10 0.42
N LEU A 86 -4.18 -12.16 1.07
CA LEU A 86 -2.76 -12.54 1.11
C LEU A 86 -2.25 -12.86 -0.30
N SER A 87 -2.99 -13.67 -1.06
CA SER A 87 -2.66 -13.97 -2.46
C SER A 87 -2.54 -12.69 -3.29
N ARG A 88 -3.44 -11.71 -3.09
CA ARG A 88 -3.39 -10.44 -3.81
C ARG A 88 -2.10 -9.65 -3.53
N TYR A 89 -1.64 -9.60 -2.28
CA TYR A 89 -0.35 -9.00 -1.93
C TYR A 89 0.82 -9.76 -2.54
N TYR A 90 0.83 -11.08 -2.41
CA TYR A 90 1.88 -11.94 -2.95
C TYR A 90 2.02 -11.78 -4.47
N GLU A 91 0.92 -11.90 -5.21
CA GLU A 91 0.92 -11.78 -6.66
C GLU A 91 1.31 -10.35 -7.13
N THR A 92 0.91 -9.32 -6.36
CA THR A 92 1.35 -7.95 -6.62
C THR A 92 2.86 -7.84 -6.45
N ALA A 93 3.40 -8.30 -5.33
CA ALA A 93 4.83 -8.25 -5.06
C ALA A 93 5.63 -9.01 -6.12
N LYS A 94 5.17 -10.20 -6.51
CA LYS A 94 5.79 -11.03 -7.56
C LYS A 94 5.79 -10.32 -8.91
N LYS A 95 4.65 -9.77 -9.35
CA LYS A 95 4.51 -9.04 -10.62
C LYS A 95 5.47 -7.85 -10.70
N PHE A 96 5.60 -7.09 -9.64
CA PHE A 96 6.46 -5.90 -9.58
C PHE A 96 7.87 -6.18 -9.04
N LYS A 97 8.23 -7.46 -8.84
CA LYS A 97 9.57 -7.91 -8.40
C LYS A 97 10.03 -7.25 -7.10
N LEU A 98 9.11 -7.09 -6.15
CA LEU A 98 9.40 -6.53 -4.84
C LEU A 98 9.96 -7.59 -3.88
N ASN A 99 11.00 -7.27 -3.15
CA ASN A 99 11.61 -8.14 -2.13
C ASN A 99 11.05 -7.87 -0.73
N THR A 100 10.73 -6.61 -0.46
CA THR A 100 10.15 -6.17 0.82
C THR A 100 8.95 -5.29 0.53
N ILE A 101 7.85 -5.50 1.23
CA ILE A 101 6.63 -4.72 1.04
C ILE A 101 6.13 -4.14 2.36
N ALA A 102 5.61 -2.92 2.30
CA ALA A 102 4.74 -2.38 3.34
C ALA A 102 3.28 -2.49 2.89
N ARG A 103 2.42 -2.93 3.81
CA ARG A 103 0.99 -3.00 3.61
C ARG A 103 0.34 -1.72 4.12
N ILE A 104 -0.38 -1.01 3.24
CA ILE A 104 -1.18 0.16 3.57
C ILE A 104 -2.63 -0.09 3.10
N THR A 105 -3.60 0.47 3.82
CA THR A 105 -5.01 0.43 3.42
C THR A 105 -5.44 1.78 2.85
N ALA A 106 -6.31 1.76 1.84
CA ALA A 106 -6.75 2.95 1.10
C ALA A 106 -7.65 3.91 1.91
N ASP A 107 -7.94 3.59 3.16
CA ASP A 107 -8.74 4.39 4.08
C ASP A 107 -7.93 5.15 5.15
N CYS A 108 -6.62 5.29 4.90
CA CYS A 108 -5.70 6.05 5.76
C CYS A 108 -5.16 7.29 5.03
N PRO A 109 -5.99 8.30 4.71
CA PRO A 109 -5.57 9.46 3.90
C PRO A 109 -4.54 10.35 4.61
N LEU A 110 -4.37 10.20 5.91
CA LEU A 110 -3.40 10.94 6.72
C LEU A 110 -2.13 10.13 7.03
N ILE A 111 -1.90 9.01 6.31
CA ILE A 111 -0.69 8.18 6.51
C ILE A 111 0.57 9.04 6.47
N ASP A 112 1.45 8.86 7.45
CA ASP A 112 2.67 9.67 7.56
C ASP A 112 3.86 8.97 6.90
N PRO A 113 4.51 9.63 5.90
CA PRO A 113 5.69 9.09 5.22
C PRO A 113 6.86 8.79 6.17
N LEU A 114 7.07 9.60 7.20
CA LEU A 114 8.13 9.38 8.18
C LEU A 114 7.88 8.13 9.03
N THR A 115 6.63 7.84 9.34
CA THR A 115 6.24 6.60 10.03
C THR A 115 6.51 5.38 9.14
N ILE A 116 6.21 5.47 7.85
CA ILE A 116 6.56 4.41 6.88
C ILE A 116 8.07 4.18 6.87
N ASP A 117 8.86 5.25 6.77
CA ASP A 117 10.33 5.18 6.76
C ASP A 117 10.88 4.51 8.02
N ARG A 118 10.36 4.86 9.20
CA ARG A 118 10.74 4.25 10.49
C ARG A 118 10.46 2.75 10.53
N VAL A 119 9.33 2.30 9.99
CA VAL A 119 8.99 0.87 9.92
C VAL A 119 9.95 0.12 9.01
N PHE A 120 10.32 0.67 7.84
CA PHE A 120 11.33 0.07 6.96
C PHE A 120 12.73 0.05 7.60
N GLN A 121 13.11 1.10 8.33
CA GLN A 121 14.37 1.16 9.07
C GLN A 121 14.43 0.06 10.13
N ALA A 122 13.38 -0.07 10.94
CA ALA A 122 13.28 -1.11 11.98
C ALA A 122 13.36 -2.52 11.38
N HIS A 123 12.62 -2.79 10.28
CA HIS A 123 12.68 -4.05 9.56
C HIS A 123 14.12 -4.39 9.10
N THR A 124 14.82 -3.39 8.57
CA THR A 124 16.19 -3.59 8.07
C THR A 124 17.19 -3.82 9.20
N ALA A 125 17.07 -3.05 10.29
CA ALA A 125 17.99 -3.11 11.43
C ALA A 125 17.83 -4.41 12.22
N GLN A 126 16.60 -4.88 12.42
CA GLN A 126 16.32 -6.08 13.21
C GLN A 126 16.43 -7.39 12.40
N LYS A 127 16.62 -7.32 11.09
CA LYS A 127 16.72 -8.48 10.18
C LYS A 127 15.59 -9.50 10.38
N CYS A 128 14.38 -9.02 10.64
CA CYS A 128 13.20 -9.83 10.89
C CYS A 128 12.34 -9.95 9.63
N ASP A 129 11.48 -10.97 9.57
CA ASP A 129 10.59 -11.19 8.43
C ASP A 129 9.37 -10.27 8.45
N TYR A 130 8.98 -9.78 9.64
CA TYR A 130 7.80 -8.94 9.83
C TYR A 130 8.02 -7.87 10.91
N VAL A 131 7.59 -6.65 10.61
CA VAL A 131 7.53 -5.53 11.57
C VAL A 131 6.16 -4.86 11.47
N SER A 132 5.62 -4.45 12.60
CA SER A 132 4.39 -3.69 12.67
C SER A 132 4.53 -2.54 13.68
N ASN A 133 3.94 -1.40 13.37
CA ASN A 133 3.73 -0.29 14.31
C ASN A 133 2.46 -0.46 15.15
N ILE A 134 1.74 -1.58 14.98
CA ILE A 134 0.54 -1.93 15.74
C ILE A 134 0.88 -3.12 16.65
N VAL A 135 1.14 -2.85 17.93
CA VAL A 135 1.33 -3.88 18.93
C VAL A 135 0.02 -4.07 19.71
N PRO A 136 -0.48 -5.30 19.90
CA PRO A 136 -1.63 -5.54 20.76
C PRO A 136 -1.43 -4.92 22.14
N GLY A 137 -2.37 -4.07 22.58
CA GLY A 137 -2.31 -3.38 23.87
C GLY A 137 -1.42 -2.14 23.97
N LYS A 138 -0.54 -1.90 22.99
CA LYS A 138 0.32 -0.70 22.97
C LYS A 138 0.35 -0.11 21.55
N ARG A 139 -0.51 0.85 21.28
CA ARG A 139 -0.47 1.58 20.01
C ARG A 139 0.52 2.73 20.12
N THR A 140 1.46 2.78 19.21
CA THR A 140 2.42 3.87 19.12
C THR A 140 1.85 5.09 18.39
N PHE A 141 0.81 4.89 17.55
CA PHE A 141 0.17 5.95 16.76
C PHE A 141 -1.36 5.77 16.71
N PRO A 142 -2.14 6.84 16.52
CA PRO A 142 -3.57 6.77 16.24
C PRO A 142 -3.88 5.86 15.04
N ARG A 143 -5.11 5.35 14.97
CA ARG A 143 -5.55 4.59 13.79
C ARG A 143 -5.57 5.49 12.57
N GLY A 144 -4.97 5.03 11.47
CA GLY A 144 -4.99 5.75 10.19
C GLY A 144 -3.76 6.64 9.94
N LEU A 145 -2.79 6.62 10.86
CA LEU A 145 -1.48 7.26 10.66
C LEU A 145 -0.41 6.24 10.33
#